data_364a010bf016420ae84e26178a7553ef
#
_entry.id   364a010bf016420ae84e26178a7553ef
#
_cell.length_a   1.000
_cell.length_b   1.000
_cell.length_c   1.000
_cell.angle_alpha   90.00
_cell.angle_beta   90.00
_cell.angle_gamma   90.00
#
_symmetry.space_group_name_H-M   'P 1'
#
loop_
_entity.id
_entity.type
_entity.pdbx_description
1 polymer ?
#
loop_
_entity_poly.entity_id
_entity_poly.type
_entity_poly.pdbx_seq_one_letter_code
_entity_poly.pdbx_strand_id
1 'polypeptide(L)'
;MPTQVITLIVVGAIMFLVIGGLAFLSHYYTLDGIKSKTVGDGQHGTARWATKQEIRQTYAHVPFEPELWRKGEHLPEKQGLVLGCEGPKDHVTALVDTDDIHAMVTAASGAGKTAFFLYPNIEYALASGMSFLCTDTKGDLFRNYAGIAKDCYGYQIAVLDLRNPTRSDGNNLLHLINKYMDIYT
;
A
#
# COMPACT_ATOMS: atom_id res chain seq x y z
N MET A 1 56.63 -30.12 54.26
CA MET A 1 55.91 -28.86 53.96
C MET A 1 54.97 -28.58 55.11
N PRO A 2 54.97 -27.39 55.70
CA PRO A 2 54.02 -27.10 56.79
C PRO A 2 52.61 -27.22 56.33
N THR A 3 51.77 -27.86 57.14
CA THR A 3 50.35 -28.15 56.87
C THR A 3 49.58 -26.89 56.37
N GLN A 4 49.93 -25.72 56.85
CA GLN A 4 49.37 -24.43 56.44
C GLN A 4 49.58 -24.10 54.97
N VAL A 5 50.71 -24.46 54.37
CA VAL A 5 51.03 -24.21 52.96
C VAL A 5 50.19 -25.12 52.06
N ILE A 6 50.03 -26.38 52.48
CA ILE A 6 49.18 -27.33 51.74
C ILE A 6 47.70 -26.87 51.75
N THR A 7 47.21 -26.42 52.92
CA THR A 7 45.86 -25.90 53.07
C THR A 7 45.61 -24.66 52.15
N LEU A 8 46.61 -23.75 52.12
CA LEU A 8 46.52 -22.55 51.31
C LEU A 8 46.45 -22.88 49.79
N ILE A 9 47.25 -23.87 49.36
CA ILE A 9 47.24 -24.32 47.93
C ILE A 9 45.90 -24.98 47.57
N VAL A 10 45.38 -25.82 48.48
CA VAL A 10 44.09 -26.51 48.24
C VAL A 10 42.96 -25.51 48.20
N VAL A 11 42.89 -24.55 49.11
CA VAL A 11 41.86 -23.49 49.09
C VAL A 11 41.99 -22.62 47.84
N GLY A 12 43.20 -22.26 47.40
CA GLY A 12 43.44 -21.51 46.19
C GLY A 12 42.99 -22.27 44.95
N ALA A 13 43.24 -23.58 44.85
CA ALA A 13 42.83 -24.44 43.79
C ALA A 13 41.27 -24.55 43.69
N ILE A 14 40.61 -24.70 44.83
CA ILE A 14 39.14 -24.76 44.91
C ILE A 14 38.54 -23.43 44.50
N MET A 15 39.05 -22.29 44.96
CA MET A 15 38.61 -20.97 44.54
C MET A 15 38.77 -20.76 43.04
N PHE A 16 39.91 -21.18 42.47
CA PHE A 16 40.15 -21.08 41.04
C PHE A 16 39.14 -21.91 40.20
N LEU A 17 38.84 -23.14 40.66
CA LEU A 17 37.84 -24.00 40.03
C LEU A 17 36.43 -23.42 40.13
N VAL A 18 36.05 -22.83 41.25
CA VAL A 18 34.73 -22.21 41.43
C VAL A 18 34.58 -20.96 40.54
N ILE A 19 35.57 -20.07 40.54
CA ILE A 19 35.55 -18.84 39.78
C ILE A 19 35.57 -19.17 38.26
N GLY A 20 36.45 -20.09 37.84
CA GLY A 20 36.54 -20.56 36.47
C GLY A 20 35.23 -21.23 35.97
N GLY A 21 34.66 -22.07 36.84
CA GLY A 21 33.37 -22.72 36.58
C GLY A 21 32.22 -21.71 36.44
N LEU A 22 32.13 -20.71 37.32
CA LEU A 22 31.13 -19.65 37.24
C LEU A 22 31.33 -18.78 35.99
N ALA A 23 32.55 -18.43 35.64
CA ALA A 23 32.86 -17.69 34.43
C ALA A 23 32.50 -18.49 33.17
N PHE A 24 32.81 -19.79 33.17
CA PHE A 24 32.41 -20.67 32.04
C PHE A 24 30.89 -20.80 31.90
N LEU A 25 30.18 -21.02 33.02
CA LEU A 25 28.70 -21.06 33.00
C LEU A 25 28.11 -19.73 32.54
N SER A 26 28.61 -18.62 33.08
CA SER A 26 28.16 -17.29 32.68
C SER A 26 28.37 -17.07 31.17
N HIS A 27 29.53 -17.44 30.64
CA HIS A 27 29.84 -17.34 29.23
C HIS A 27 28.90 -18.23 28.37
N TYR A 28 28.69 -19.47 28.83
CA TYR A 28 27.82 -20.43 28.15
C TYR A 28 26.38 -19.97 28.12
N TYR A 29 25.81 -19.56 29.27
CA TYR A 29 24.42 -19.10 29.32
C TYR A 29 24.20 -17.72 28.66
N THR A 30 25.18 -16.82 28.71
CA THR A 30 25.06 -15.51 28.07
C THR A 30 25.14 -15.61 26.55
N LEU A 31 26.03 -16.47 26.05
CA LEU A 31 26.17 -16.69 24.60
C LEU A 31 24.98 -17.42 23.99
N ASP A 32 24.41 -18.40 24.69
CA ASP A 32 23.21 -19.09 24.22
C ASP A 32 21.94 -18.20 24.27
N GLY A 33 21.91 -17.26 25.22
CA GLY A 33 20.82 -16.27 25.29
C GLY A 33 20.93 -15.14 24.26
N ILE A 34 22.15 -14.84 23.80
CA ILE A 34 22.42 -13.77 22.81
C ILE A 34 22.55 -14.30 21.38
N LYS A 35 22.81 -15.58 21.20
CA LYS A 35 22.70 -16.16 19.85
C LYS A 35 21.28 -15.95 19.37
N SER A 36 21.10 -14.95 18.48
CA SER A 36 19.93 -14.90 17.64
C SER A 36 19.70 -16.30 17.09
N LYS A 37 18.65 -16.97 17.52
CA LYS A 37 18.22 -18.22 16.89
C LYS A 37 18.18 -17.93 15.41
N THR A 38 18.91 -18.71 14.63
CA THR A 38 18.81 -18.63 13.17
C THR A 38 17.34 -18.76 12.88
N VAL A 39 16.74 -17.63 12.46
CA VAL A 39 15.34 -17.58 12.13
C VAL A 39 15.19 -18.49 10.93
N GLY A 40 14.41 -19.56 11.07
CA GLY A 40 14.13 -20.46 9.94
C GLY A 40 13.50 -19.66 8.81
N ASP A 41 13.78 -20.04 7.56
CA ASP A 41 13.16 -19.43 6.41
C ASP A 41 11.63 -19.40 6.62
N GLY A 42 11.05 -18.18 6.60
CA GLY A 42 9.61 -17.98 6.78
C GLY A 42 9.11 -17.65 8.19
N GLN A 43 9.97 -17.57 9.22
CA GLN A 43 9.53 -17.25 10.58
C GLN A 43 8.95 -15.82 10.72
N HIS A 44 9.36 -14.88 9.88
CA HIS A 44 8.82 -13.52 9.78
C HIS A 44 7.99 -13.31 8.50
N GLY A 45 7.56 -14.39 7.88
CA GLY A 45 6.94 -14.41 6.56
C GLY A 45 7.97 -14.51 5.43
N THR A 46 7.53 -15.03 4.32
CA THR A 46 8.31 -15.06 3.08
C THR A 46 7.69 -14.11 2.07
N ALA A 47 8.47 -13.20 1.52
CA ALA A 47 8.07 -12.36 0.39
C ALA A 47 8.76 -12.86 -0.87
N ARG A 48 7.98 -13.07 -1.92
CA ARG A 48 8.46 -13.40 -3.26
C ARG A 48 7.62 -12.70 -4.32
N TRP A 49 8.12 -12.63 -5.51
CA TRP A 49 7.32 -12.16 -6.62
C TRP A 49 6.20 -13.15 -6.92
N ALA A 50 5.02 -12.63 -7.21
CA ALA A 50 3.89 -13.45 -7.63
C ALA A 50 4.18 -14.16 -8.94
N THR A 51 3.74 -15.41 -9.06
CA THR A 51 3.80 -16.14 -10.32
C THR A 51 2.74 -15.61 -11.29
N LYS A 52 2.94 -15.84 -12.59
CA LYS A 52 1.94 -15.46 -13.60
C LYS A 52 0.57 -16.10 -13.36
N GLN A 53 0.55 -17.29 -12.79
CA GLN A 53 -0.70 -17.97 -12.46
C GLN A 53 -1.43 -17.27 -11.31
N GLU A 54 -0.72 -16.87 -10.27
CA GLU A 54 -1.28 -16.11 -9.14
C GLU A 54 -1.82 -14.75 -9.60
N ILE A 55 -1.07 -14.02 -10.44
CA ILE A 55 -1.51 -12.76 -11.03
C ILE A 55 -2.83 -12.95 -11.79
N ARG A 56 -2.92 -14.00 -12.62
CA ARG A 56 -4.15 -14.29 -13.38
C ARG A 56 -5.35 -14.69 -12.53
N GLN A 57 -5.10 -15.29 -11.36
CA GLN A 57 -6.17 -15.70 -10.44
C GLN A 57 -6.62 -14.56 -9.53
N THR A 58 -5.72 -13.64 -9.20
CA THR A 58 -5.98 -12.57 -8.25
C THR A 58 -6.62 -11.36 -8.92
N TYR A 59 -6.11 -10.96 -10.10
CA TYR A 59 -6.54 -9.72 -10.75
C TYR A 59 -7.50 -9.97 -11.91
N ALA A 60 -8.45 -9.07 -12.08
CA ALA A 60 -9.27 -9.03 -13.29
C ALA A 60 -8.42 -8.49 -14.46
N HIS A 61 -8.52 -9.15 -15.62
CA HIS A 61 -7.84 -8.76 -16.84
C HIS A 61 -8.84 -8.03 -17.74
N VAL A 62 -8.67 -6.73 -17.89
CA VAL A 62 -9.58 -5.86 -18.64
C VAL A 62 -8.84 -5.21 -19.79
N PRO A 63 -9.28 -5.34 -21.05
CA PRO A 63 -8.70 -4.58 -22.14
C PRO A 63 -8.74 -3.08 -21.83
N PHE A 64 -7.60 -2.38 -21.98
CA PHE A 64 -7.51 -0.96 -21.67
C PHE A 64 -7.65 -0.13 -22.96
N GLU A 65 -8.89 0.30 -23.24
CA GLU A 65 -9.28 0.92 -24.49
C GLU A 65 -9.95 2.30 -24.29
N PRO A 66 -9.23 3.32 -23.77
CA PRO A 66 -9.83 4.62 -23.42
C PRO A 66 -10.56 5.31 -24.60
N GLU A 67 -10.06 5.12 -25.82
CA GLU A 67 -10.67 5.74 -27.01
C GLU A 67 -12.07 5.17 -27.33
N LEU A 68 -12.30 3.89 -27.06
CA LEU A 68 -13.59 3.24 -27.20
C LEU A 68 -14.51 3.58 -26.03
N TRP A 69 -13.97 3.58 -24.83
CA TRP A 69 -14.72 3.92 -23.62
C TRP A 69 -15.32 5.33 -23.66
N ARG A 70 -14.57 6.30 -24.16
CA ARG A 70 -15.04 7.68 -24.33
C ARG A 70 -16.17 7.82 -25.36
N LYS A 71 -16.35 6.83 -26.21
CA LYS A 71 -17.48 6.72 -27.16
C LYS A 71 -18.64 5.93 -26.58
N GLY A 72 -18.51 5.39 -25.36
CA GLY A 72 -19.50 4.51 -24.74
C GLY A 72 -19.44 3.07 -25.21
N GLU A 73 -18.34 2.67 -25.86
CA GLU A 73 -18.14 1.32 -26.37
C GLU A 73 -17.23 0.52 -25.44
N HIS A 74 -17.47 -0.77 -25.27
CA HIS A 74 -16.65 -1.73 -24.51
C HIS A 74 -16.35 -1.30 -23.06
N LEU A 75 -17.29 -0.62 -22.40
CA LEU A 75 -17.11 -0.15 -21.04
C LEU A 75 -16.82 -1.31 -20.07
N PRO A 76 -15.87 -1.14 -19.14
CA PRO A 76 -15.55 -2.18 -18.17
C PRO A 76 -16.71 -2.37 -17.18
N GLU A 77 -17.10 -3.63 -16.96
CA GLU A 77 -18.18 -4.00 -16.03
C GLU A 77 -17.71 -4.00 -14.57
N LYS A 78 -16.41 -4.27 -14.35
CA LYS A 78 -15.84 -4.41 -13.01
C LYS A 78 -15.22 -3.10 -12.55
N GLN A 79 -15.63 -2.68 -11.37
CA GLN A 79 -14.98 -1.57 -10.67
C GLN A 79 -13.74 -2.05 -9.93
N GLY A 80 -12.75 -1.19 -9.77
CA GLY A 80 -11.52 -1.55 -9.06
C GLY A 80 -10.36 -0.62 -9.34
N LEU A 81 -9.18 -1.01 -8.84
CA LEU A 81 -7.95 -0.25 -8.97
C LEU A 81 -7.02 -0.92 -9.99
N VAL A 82 -6.57 -0.16 -10.98
CA VAL A 82 -5.56 -0.61 -11.94
C VAL A 82 -4.19 -0.60 -11.26
N LEU A 83 -3.62 -1.78 -11.06
CA LEU A 83 -2.30 -1.95 -10.43
C LEU A 83 -1.16 -2.13 -11.43
N GLY A 84 -1.47 -2.56 -12.65
CA GLY A 84 -0.48 -2.80 -13.67
C GLY A 84 -1.11 -3.05 -15.04
N CYS A 85 -0.27 -3.37 -16.01
CA CYS A 85 -0.73 -3.73 -17.35
C CYS A 85 0.16 -4.83 -17.95
N GLU A 86 -0.43 -5.59 -18.86
CA GLU A 86 0.24 -6.62 -19.66
C GLU A 86 -0.10 -6.42 -21.14
N GLY A 87 0.70 -7.04 -22.00
CA GLY A 87 0.46 -7.05 -23.45
C GLY A 87 1.30 -6.07 -24.27
N PRO A 88 1.21 -6.15 -25.59
CA PRO A 88 1.88 -5.22 -26.51
C PRO A 88 1.19 -3.84 -26.49
N LYS A 89 1.87 -2.83 -27.02
CA LYS A 89 1.39 -1.44 -27.03
C LYS A 89 0.01 -1.26 -27.68
N ASP A 90 -0.31 -2.10 -28.68
CA ASP A 90 -1.56 -2.00 -29.44
C ASP A 90 -2.72 -2.75 -28.74
N HIS A 91 -2.43 -3.60 -27.76
CA HIS A 91 -3.41 -4.38 -27.02
C HIS A 91 -3.01 -4.47 -25.55
N VAL A 92 -3.18 -3.36 -24.84
CA VAL A 92 -2.88 -3.28 -23.42
C VAL A 92 -4.03 -3.88 -22.62
N THR A 93 -3.70 -4.79 -21.71
CA THR A 93 -4.65 -5.35 -20.74
C THR A 93 -4.31 -4.81 -19.36
N ALA A 94 -5.25 -4.15 -18.73
CA ALA A 94 -5.11 -3.69 -17.36
C ALA A 94 -5.30 -4.84 -16.37
N LEU A 95 -4.46 -4.88 -15.36
CA LEU A 95 -4.59 -5.76 -14.20
C LEU A 95 -5.33 -4.99 -13.10
N VAL A 96 -6.56 -5.36 -12.86
CA VAL A 96 -7.46 -4.63 -11.96
C VAL A 96 -7.70 -5.44 -10.70
N ASP A 97 -7.43 -4.82 -9.57
CA ASP A 97 -7.85 -5.33 -8.28
C ASP A 97 -9.29 -4.88 -8.00
N THR A 98 -10.18 -5.84 -7.84
CA THR A 98 -11.61 -5.59 -7.63
C THR A 98 -12.02 -5.68 -6.17
N ASP A 99 -11.07 -5.96 -5.28
CA ASP A 99 -11.31 -6.00 -3.84
C ASP A 99 -11.31 -4.59 -3.24
N ASP A 100 -11.90 -4.46 -2.05
CA ASP A 100 -11.89 -3.19 -1.29
C ASP A 100 -10.54 -3.05 -0.58
N ILE A 101 -9.57 -2.50 -1.30
CA ILE A 101 -8.19 -2.35 -0.83
C ILE A 101 -7.75 -0.89 -0.72
N HIS A 102 -6.84 -0.63 0.21
CA HIS A 102 -6.07 0.60 0.26
C HIS A 102 -4.74 0.41 -0.46
N ALA A 103 -4.41 1.32 -1.37
CA ALA A 103 -3.14 1.28 -2.10
C ALA A 103 -2.30 2.53 -1.80
N MET A 104 -0.99 2.34 -1.64
CA MET A 104 -0.02 3.42 -1.50
C MET A 104 1.05 3.32 -2.58
N VAL A 105 1.20 4.38 -3.37
CA VAL A 105 2.20 4.46 -4.44
C VAL A 105 3.32 5.39 -4.03
N THR A 106 4.50 4.85 -3.82
CA THR A 106 5.70 5.61 -3.46
C THR A 106 6.68 5.62 -4.63
N ALA A 107 7.09 6.80 -5.05
CA ALA A 107 8.10 6.97 -6.09
C ALA A 107 8.77 8.35 -6.00
N ALA A 108 9.97 8.48 -6.54
CA ALA A 108 10.70 9.74 -6.61
C ALA A 108 9.94 10.81 -7.40
N SER A 109 10.30 12.08 -7.21
CA SER A 109 9.78 13.17 -8.04
C SER A 109 10.18 12.96 -9.50
N GLY A 110 9.25 13.19 -10.43
CA GLY A 110 9.51 12.97 -11.87
C GLY A 110 9.42 11.50 -12.34
N ALA A 111 9.23 10.52 -11.46
CA ALA A 111 9.10 9.10 -11.83
C ALA A 111 7.81 8.74 -12.60
N GLY A 112 6.94 9.71 -12.89
CA GLY A 112 5.75 9.48 -13.69
C GLY A 112 4.52 8.95 -12.92
N LYS A 113 4.47 9.08 -11.58
CA LYS A 113 3.31 8.64 -10.78
C LYS A 113 1.96 9.08 -11.33
N THR A 114 1.86 10.34 -11.72
CA THR A 114 0.62 10.90 -12.28
C THR A 114 0.29 10.28 -13.63
N ALA A 115 1.28 10.18 -14.52
CA ALA A 115 1.06 9.69 -15.88
C ALA A 115 0.80 8.18 -15.96
N PHE A 116 1.55 7.38 -15.17
CA PHE A 116 1.51 5.91 -15.28
C PHE A 116 0.58 5.23 -14.26
N PHE A 117 0.20 5.94 -13.20
CA PHE A 117 -0.71 5.37 -12.22
C PHE A 117 -2.00 6.16 -12.09
N LEU A 118 -1.92 7.48 -11.82
CA LEU A 118 -3.11 8.25 -11.49
C LEU A 118 -4.05 8.41 -12.71
N TYR A 119 -3.52 8.82 -13.86
CA TYR A 119 -4.35 9.02 -15.06
C TYR A 119 -5.02 7.74 -15.56
N PRO A 120 -4.33 6.59 -15.67
CA PRO A 120 -5.00 5.34 -16.02
C PRO A 120 -6.10 4.93 -15.04
N ASN A 121 -5.89 5.16 -13.75
CA ASN A 121 -6.90 4.87 -12.73
C ASN A 121 -8.10 5.81 -12.78
N ILE A 122 -7.90 7.11 -13.05
CA ILE A 122 -9.00 8.05 -13.26
C ILE A 122 -9.83 7.65 -14.50
N GLU A 123 -9.15 7.37 -15.60
CA GLU A 123 -9.83 6.93 -16.83
C GLU A 123 -10.65 5.65 -16.61
N TYR A 124 -10.05 4.67 -15.93
CA TYR A 124 -10.72 3.42 -15.59
C TYR A 124 -11.91 3.63 -14.66
N ALA A 125 -11.74 4.44 -13.61
CA ALA A 125 -12.81 4.77 -12.68
C ALA A 125 -14.00 5.43 -13.38
N LEU A 126 -13.73 6.35 -14.29
CA LEU A 126 -14.77 6.99 -15.10
C LEU A 126 -15.48 5.98 -16.02
N ALA A 127 -14.72 5.15 -16.72
CA ALA A 127 -15.28 4.15 -17.65
C ALA A 127 -16.09 3.08 -16.92
N SER A 128 -15.68 2.66 -15.72
CA SER A 128 -16.38 1.65 -14.92
C SER A 128 -17.53 2.20 -14.06
N GLY A 129 -17.83 3.49 -14.14
CA GLY A 129 -18.95 4.12 -13.43
C GLY A 129 -18.72 4.31 -11.94
N MET A 130 -17.46 4.40 -11.48
CA MET A 130 -17.13 4.63 -10.06
C MET A 130 -17.33 6.08 -9.67
N SER A 131 -17.98 6.33 -8.54
CA SER A 131 -17.93 7.64 -7.88
C SER A 131 -16.66 7.74 -7.04
N PHE A 132 -15.93 8.84 -7.16
CA PHE A 132 -14.68 9.03 -6.45
C PHE A 132 -14.43 10.48 -6.03
N LEU A 133 -13.58 10.67 -5.06
CA LEU A 133 -13.06 11.97 -4.61
C LEU A 133 -11.56 12.04 -4.88
N CYS A 134 -11.12 13.11 -5.51
CA CYS A 134 -9.70 13.36 -5.75
C CYS A 134 -9.24 14.66 -5.12
N THR A 135 -8.03 14.66 -4.55
CA THR A 135 -7.34 15.89 -4.14
C THR A 135 -6.35 16.30 -5.23
N ASP A 136 -6.48 17.52 -5.72
CA ASP A 136 -5.66 18.06 -6.81
C ASP A 136 -4.95 19.35 -6.40
N THR A 137 -3.70 19.21 -6.01
CA THR A 137 -2.89 20.36 -5.53
C THR A 137 -2.46 21.31 -6.63
N LYS A 138 -2.45 20.87 -7.90
CA LYS A 138 -1.98 21.64 -9.06
C LYS A 138 -3.10 22.05 -10.02
N GLY A 139 -4.27 21.46 -9.88
CA GLY A 139 -5.38 21.63 -10.82
C GLY A 139 -5.21 20.86 -12.13
N ASP A 140 -4.24 19.94 -12.22
CA ASP A 140 -3.97 19.19 -13.44
C ASP A 140 -5.05 18.15 -13.72
N LEU A 141 -5.56 17.49 -12.68
CA LEU A 141 -6.64 16.51 -12.82
C LEU A 141 -7.92 17.17 -13.31
N PHE A 142 -8.30 18.26 -12.69
CA PHE A 142 -9.49 19.01 -13.10
C PHE A 142 -9.38 19.47 -14.56
N ARG A 143 -8.25 20.07 -14.95
CA ARG A 143 -8.04 20.55 -16.33
C ARG A 143 -8.10 19.43 -17.37
N ASN A 144 -7.51 18.26 -17.04
CA ASN A 144 -7.36 17.19 -18.01
C ASN A 144 -8.59 16.26 -18.08
N TYR A 145 -9.31 16.08 -16.96
CA TYR A 145 -10.33 15.05 -16.87
C TYR A 145 -11.75 15.57 -16.62
N ALA A 146 -11.96 16.79 -16.14
CA ALA A 146 -13.31 17.29 -15.87
C ALA A 146 -14.19 17.31 -17.12
N GLY A 147 -13.66 17.81 -18.25
CA GLY A 147 -14.38 17.78 -19.54
C GLY A 147 -14.69 16.35 -19.99
N ILE A 148 -13.71 15.46 -19.97
CA ILE A 148 -13.86 14.04 -20.35
C ILE A 148 -14.91 13.36 -19.47
N ALA A 149 -14.84 13.55 -18.16
CA ALA A 149 -15.78 12.96 -17.22
C ALA A 149 -17.23 13.41 -17.48
N LYS A 150 -17.42 14.69 -17.76
CA LYS A 150 -18.74 15.25 -18.04
C LYS A 150 -19.26 14.87 -19.44
N ASP A 151 -18.44 15.07 -20.46
CA ASP A 151 -18.90 15.02 -21.85
C ASP A 151 -18.91 13.59 -22.41
N CYS A 152 -17.96 12.74 -21.99
CA CYS A 152 -17.86 11.36 -22.46
C CYS A 152 -18.60 10.36 -21.55
N TYR A 153 -18.55 10.59 -20.23
CA TYR A 153 -19.09 9.63 -19.26
C TYR A 153 -20.31 10.12 -18.49
N GLY A 154 -20.75 11.38 -18.68
CA GLY A 154 -21.97 11.92 -18.07
C GLY A 154 -21.90 12.19 -16.57
N TYR A 155 -20.69 12.35 -16.01
CA TYR A 155 -20.52 12.60 -14.58
C TYR A 155 -20.95 13.99 -14.15
N GLN A 156 -21.49 14.07 -12.95
CA GLN A 156 -21.62 15.33 -12.22
C GLN A 156 -20.32 15.63 -11.49
N ILE A 157 -19.80 16.82 -11.69
CA ILE A 157 -18.52 17.24 -11.12
C ILE A 157 -18.78 18.34 -10.12
N ALA A 158 -18.28 18.16 -8.89
CA ALA A 158 -18.23 19.20 -7.87
C ALA A 158 -16.79 19.54 -7.55
N VAL A 159 -16.49 20.83 -7.50
CA VAL A 159 -15.14 21.35 -7.26
C VAL A 159 -15.11 22.18 -5.99
N LEU A 160 -14.37 21.71 -4.98
CA LEU A 160 -14.08 22.48 -3.77
C LEU A 160 -12.73 23.16 -3.93
N ASP A 161 -12.75 24.43 -4.32
CA ASP A 161 -11.53 25.22 -4.47
C ASP A 161 -11.23 26.04 -3.21
N LEU A 162 -10.34 25.48 -2.37
CA LEU A 162 -9.90 26.13 -1.13
C LEU A 162 -8.99 27.35 -1.37
N ARG A 163 -8.43 27.51 -2.57
CA ARG A 163 -7.60 28.68 -2.94
C ARG A 163 -8.46 29.84 -3.41
N ASN A 164 -9.60 29.51 -4.03
CA ASN A 164 -10.53 30.52 -4.53
C ASN A 164 -11.97 30.18 -4.12
N PRO A 165 -12.32 30.35 -2.84
CA PRO A 165 -13.62 29.96 -2.31
C PRO A 165 -14.82 30.58 -3.02
N THR A 166 -14.62 31.74 -3.65
CA THR A 166 -15.68 32.44 -4.40
C THR A 166 -16.05 31.77 -5.74
N ARG A 167 -15.19 30.86 -6.23
CA ARG A 167 -15.40 30.05 -7.43
C ARG A 167 -15.61 28.58 -7.13
N SER A 168 -15.62 28.23 -5.85
CA SER A 168 -15.86 26.87 -5.37
C SER A 168 -17.34 26.53 -5.42
N ASP A 169 -17.65 25.28 -5.71
CA ASP A 169 -19.00 24.77 -5.46
C ASP A 169 -19.30 24.76 -3.96
N GLY A 170 -20.52 25.07 -3.59
CA GLY A 170 -20.99 24.99 -2.21
C GLY A 170 -21.06 23.53 -1.75
N ASN A 171 -20.45 23.24 -0.62
CA ASN A 171 -20.56 21.91 -0.01
C ASN A 171 -21.00 22.04 1.45
N ASN A 172 -22.20 21.59 1.74
CA ASN A 172 -22.69 21.47 3.10
C ASN A 172 -22.58 20.02 3.57
N LEU A 173 -21.55 19.71 4.32
CA LEU A 173 -21.32 18.37 4.89
C LEU A 173 -22.47 17.89 5.79
N LEU A 174 -23.26 18.82 6.34
CA LEU A 174 -24.40 18.52 7.20
C LEU A 174 -25.73 18.48 6.44
N HIS A 175 -25.71 18.61 5.11
CA HIS A 175 -26.95 18.69 4.32
C HIS A 175 -27.88 17.50 4.54
N LEU A 176 -27.36 16.30 4.57
CA LEU A 176 -28.16 15.10 4.82
C LEU A 176 -28.70 15.06 6.25
N ILE A 177 -27.88 15.44 7.22
CA ILE A 177 -28.28 15.50 8.63
C ILE A 177 -29.41 16.51 8.81
N ASN A 178 -29.25 17.73 8.27
CA ASN A 178 -30.30 18.77 8.35
C ASN A 178 -31.58 18.31 7.64
N LYS A 179 -31.47 17.72 6.45
CA LYS A 179 -32.64 17.19 5.73
C LYS A 179 -33.40 16.13 6.53
N TYR A 180 -32.70 15.24 7.22
CA TYR A 180 -33.35 14.20 8.04
C TYR A 180 -33.88 14.76 9.35
N MET A 181 -33.24 15.76 9.95
CA MET A 181 -33.76 16.44 11.14
C MET A 181 -35.09 17.15 10.84
N ASP A 182 -35.19 17.82 9.69
CA ASP A 182 -36.43 18.51 9.26
C ASP A 182 -37.62 17.56 8.96
N ILE A 183 -37.33 16.27 8.73
CA ILE A 183 -38.39 15.25 8.51
C ILE A 183 -38.98 14.74 9.82
N TYR A 184 -38.20 14.78 10.91
CA TYR A 184 -38.59 14.23 12.22
C TYR A 184 -39.00 15.31 13.27
N THR A 185 -38.99 16.57 12.89
CA THR A 185 -39.57 17.69 13.65
C THR A 185 -40.89 18.13 13.08
#